data_8bb380364f3af872d445c4facb1bcdb9
#
_entry.id   8bb380364f3af872d445c4facb1bcdb9
#
_cell.length_a   1.000
_cell.length_b   1.000
_cell.length_c   1.000
_cell.angle_alpha   90.00
_cell.angle_beta   90.00
_cell.angle_gamma   90.00
#
_symmetry.space_group_name_H-M   'P 1'
#
loop_
_entity.id
_entity.type
_entity.pdbx_description
1 polymer ?
#
loop_
_entity_poly.entity_id
_entity_poly.type
_entity_poly.pdbx_seq_one_letter_code
_entity_poly.pdbx_strand_id
1 'polypeptide(L)'
;MFQISVCADTIFLDLPFEERVKKITKAGFMVEFWGWKGRNLDVLSNDPSIDVAGFTGTQGSSCVYPDGVIDYVAGITESTMVAKNLGASFLVIHAGELGPNGEVVHKISTNPSIHWISAYKALTQLAKLGEEYGITYTLEVLNTKVDHPGYSINNIENAVGLVKEVDSPYVKILFDIYHTQIEEGNVVELLRKYHPYIGHIHVADVPGRHEPGTGELNFHFIAQTLREVSYQGLVGMEAYPLADSHHAMERFRAAFKE
;
A
#
# COMPACT_ATOMS: atom_id res chain seq x y z
N MET A 1 17.79 10.69 0.70
CA MET A 1 16.44 11.32 0.68
C MET A 1 15.49 10.30 0.09
N PHE A 2 14.37 10.01 0.76
CA PHE A 2 13.37 9.07 0.24
C PHE A 2 12.63 9.66 -0.95
N GLN A 3 12.22 8.83 -1.90
CA GLN A 3 11.14 9.18 -2.81
C GLN A 3 9.83 9.14 -2.02
N ILE A 4 8.97 10.12 -2.21
CA ILE A 4 7.74 10.29 -1.43
C ILE A 4 6.53 10.47 -2.33
N SER A 5 5.44 9.83 -1.96
CA SER A 5 4.16 9.85 -2.66
C SER A 5 3.01 10.22 -1.74
N VAL A 6 1.88 10.58 -2.31
CA VAL A 6 0.67 10.91 -1.57
C VAL A 6 -0.54 10.24 -2.22
N CYS A 7 -1.39 9.64 -1.40
CA CYS A 7 -2.63 9.01 -1.85
C CYS A 7 -3.71 10.06 -2.16
N ALA A 8 -4.15 10.14 -3.41
CA ALA A 8 -5.19 11.07 -3.86
C ALA A 8 -6.59 10.78 -3.29
N ASP A 9 -6.78 9.60 -2.69
CA ASP A 9 -8.06 9.22 -2.09
C ASP A 9 -8.20 9.59 -0.61
N THR A 10 -7.17 10.19 -0.03
CA THR A 10 -7.20 10.63 1.37
C THR A 10 -7.09 12.15 1.53
N ILE A 11 -6.72 12.90 0.49
CA ILE A 11 -6.55 14.37 0.56
C ILE A 11 -7.34 15.11 -0.50
N PHE A 12 -7.62 16.40 -0.28
CA PHE A 12 -8.42 17.26 -1.17
C PHE A 12 -9.78 16.64 -1.53
N LEU A 13 -10.44 15.99 -0.58
CA LEU A 13 -11.65 15.18 -0.82
C LEU A 13 -12.86 16.02 -1.31
N ASP A 14 -12.79 17.32 -1.19
CA ASP A 14 -13.74 18.30 -1.72
C ASP A 14 -13.59 18.53 -3.24
N LEU A 15 -12.53 17.99 -3.86
CA LEU A 15 -12.22 18.17 -5.28
C LEU A 15 -12.42 16.86 -6.07
N PRO A 16 -12.66 16.95 -7.40
CA PRO A 16 -12.60 15.80 -8.29
C PRO A 16 -11.20 15.15 -8.30
N PHE A 17 -11.14 13.85 -8.62
CA PHE A 17 -9.89 13.08 -8.61
C PHE A 17 -8.76 13.74 -9.42
N GLU A 18 -9.07 14.20 -10.63
CA GLU A 18 -8.11 14.85 -11.54
C GLU A 18 -7.49 16.12 -10.94
N GLU A 19 -8.27 16.87 -10.19
CA GLU A 19 -7.78 18.09 -9.52
C GLU A 19 -6.90 17.74 -8.30
N ARG A 20 -7.24 16.67 -7.57
CA ARG A 20 -6.40 16.14 -6.46
C ARG A 20 -5.03 15.75 -6.97
N VAL A 21 -4.98 14.96 -8.04
CA VAL A 21 -3.75 14.51 -8.69
C VAL A 21 -2.88 15.70 -9.09
N LYS A 22 -3.43 16.71 -9.77
CA LYS A 22 -2.70 17.92 -10.17
C LYS A 22 -2.14 18.69 -8.98
N LYS A 23 -2.89 18.77 -7.87
CA LYS A 23 -2.41 19.45 -6.64
C LYS A 23 -1.26 18.69 -5.98
N ILE A 24 -1.34 17.34 -5.92
CA ILE A 24 -0.26 16.49 -5.40
C ILE A 24 1.01 16.67 -6.24
N THR A 25 0.89 16.55 -7.57
CA THR A 25 2.00 16.73 -8.52
C THR A 25 2.61 18.12 -8.41
N LYS A 26 1.78 19.17 -8.38
CA LYS A 26 2.25 20.56 -8.21
C LYS A 26 3.01 20.77 -6.89
N ALA A 27 2.66 20.04 -5.86
CA ALA A 27 3.38 20.04 -4.58
C ALA A 27 4.69 19.22 -4.63
N GLY A 28 5.01 18.53 -5.75
CA GLY A 28 6.25 17.80 -5.95
C GLY A 28 6.26 16.43 -5.29
N PHE A 29 5.12 15.77 -5.22
CA PHE A 29 4.97 14.38 -4.79
C PHE A 29 4.59 13.49 -5.98
N MET A 30 4.99 12.23 -5.91
CA MET A 30 4.41 11.18 -6.73
C MET A 30 2.98 10.90 -6.27
N VAL A 31 2.16 10.32 -7.16
CA VAL A 31 0.74 10.07 -6.90
C VAL A 31 0.49 8.61 -6.62
N GLU A 32 -0.30 8.33 -5.59
CA GLU A 32 -0.94 7.04 -5.34
C GLU A 32 -2.46 7.20 -5.30
N PHE A 33 -3.20 6.10 -5.48
CA PHE A 33 -4.66 6.10 -5.39
C PHE A 33 -5.24 4.70 -5.15
N TRP A 34 -6.51 4.64 -4.70
CA TRP A 34 -7.25 3.40 -4.49
C TRP A 34 -7.97 2.98 -5.76
N GLY A 35 -7.57 1.88 -6.35
CA GLY A 35 -8.28 1.31 -7.49
C GLY A 35 -8.42 2.23 -8.71
N TRP A 36 -8.50 1.66 -9.85
CA TRP A 36 -8.55 2.36 -11.13
C TRP A 36 -9.91 2.28 -11.84
N LYS A 37 -10.74 1.27 -11.51
CA LYS A 37 -12.03 1.07 -12.16
C LYS A 37 -12.97 2.26 -11.92
N GLY A 38 -13.65 2.71 -12.98
CA GLY A 38 -14.57 3.85 -12.92
C GLY A 38 -13.90 5.23 -12.89
N ARG A 39 -12.57 5.32 -13.01
CA ARG A 39 -11.84 6.59 -13.08
C ARG A 39 -11.47 6.95 -14.51
N ASN A 40 -11.44 8.24 -14.81
CA ASN A 40 -10.79 8.73 -16.01
C ASN A 40 -9.28 8.80 -15.77
N LEU A 41 -8.55 7.85 -16.37
CA LEU A 41 -7.10 7.77 -16.25
C LEU A 41 -6.35 8.60 -17.31
N ASP A 42 -7.04 9.20 -18.25
CA ASP A 42 -6.42 9.99 -19.32
C ASP A 42 -5.61 11.17 -18.78
N VAL A 43 -6.05 11.75 -17.65
CA VAL A 43 -5.29 12.81 -16.98
C VAL A 43 -3.92 12.33 -16.51
N LEU A 44 -3.80 11.06 -16.09
CA LEU A 44 -2.55 10.49 -15.60
C LEU A 44 -1.58 10.16 -16.74
N SER A 45 -2.11 9.66 -17.86
CA SER A 45 -1.31 9.23 -19.00
C SER A 45 -0.96 10.37 -19.98
N ASN A 46 -1.75 11.44 -20.04
CA ASN A 46 -1.55 12.54 -20.99
C ASN A 46 -0.74 13.71 -20.42
N ASP A 47 -0.51 13.77 -19.11
CA ASP A 47 0.30 14.82 -18.46
C ASP A 47 1.64 14.21 -17.99
N PRO A 48 2.75 14.46 -18.70
CA PRO A 48 4.05 13.90 -18.35
C PRO A 48 4.65 14.45 -17.04
N SER A 49 4.03 15.46 -16.43
CA SER A 49 4.42 15.95 -15.11
C SER A 49 3.87 15.09 -13.97
N ILE A 50 2.87 14.25 -14.24
CA ILE A 50 2.26 13.37 -13.25
C ILE A 50 3.06 12.07 -13.18
N ASP A 51 3.67 11.83 -12.04
CA ASP A 51 4.42 10.61 -11.73
C ASP A 51 3.57 9.70 -10.84
N VAL A 52 3.05 8.63 -11.42
CA VAL A 52 2.25 7.63 -10.70
C VAL A 52 3.18 6.61 -10.05
N ALA A 53 3.26 6.62 -8.73
CA ALA A 53 4.05 5.68 -7.95
C ALA A 53 3.47 4.26 -8.00
N GLY A 54 2.19 4.14 -7.67
CA GLY A 54 1.46 2.90 -7.61
C GLY A 54 -0.02 3.11 -7.27
N PHE A 55 -0.77 2.03 -7.20
CA PHE A 55 -2.18 2.07 -6.78
C PHE A 55 -2.66 0.69 -6.30
N THR A 56 -3.86 0.65 -5.67
CA THR A 56 -4.45 -0.62 -5.24
C THR A 56 -4.91 -1.44 -6.44
N GLY A 57 -4.25 -2.58 -6.63
CA GLY A 57 -4.47 -3.48 -7.77
C GLY A 57 -5.49 -4.58 -7.52
N THR A 58 -5.86 -4.87 -6.26
CA THR A 58 -6.83 -5.92 -5.92
C THR A 58 -8.20 -5.61 -6.50
N GLN A 59 -8.75 -6.58 -7.21
CA GLN A 59 -10.06 -6.52 -7.85
C GLN A 59 -10.82 -7.82 -7.57
N GLY A 60 -11.98 -7.70 -6.96
CA GLY A 60 -13.07 -8.65 -6.98
C GLY A 60 -12.80 -10.09 -6.56
N SER A 61 -11.89 -10.41 -5.62
CA SER A 61 -11.75 -11.76 -5.07
C SER A 61 -10.79 -11.81 -3.89
N SER A 62 -10.36 -13.01 -3.49
CA SER A 62 -9.50 -13.24 -2.33
C SER A 62 -8.41 -14.27 -2.64
N CYS A 63 -7.15 -13.93 -2.28
CA CYS A 63 -6.03 -14.87 -2.39
C CYS A 63 -6.00 -15.92 -1.27
N VAL A 64 -6.71 -15.69 -0.18
CA VAL A 64 -6.74 -16.58 1.00
C VAL A 64 -7.92 -17.54 1.01
N TYR A 65 -8.65 -17.64 -0.08
CA TYR A 65 -9.74 -18.59 -0.30
C TYR A 65 -9.48 -19.38 -1.58
N PRO A 66 -9.42 -20.73 -1.55
CA PRO A 66 -8.97 -21.55 -2.68
C PRO A 66 -9.67 -21.27 -4.00
N ASP A 67 -11.01 -21.17 -3.95
CA ASP A 67 -11.82 -20.94 -5.16
C ASP A 67 -11.72 -19.50 -5.68
N GLY A 68 -11.18 -18.57 -4.88
CA GLY A 68 -10.98 -17.17 -5.26
C GLY A 68 -9.65 -16.90 -5.97
N VAL A 69 -8.67 -17.79 -5.91
CA VAL A 69 -7.30 -17.56 -6.39
C VAL A 69 -7.25 -17.21 -7.88
N ILE A 70 -8.04 -17.90 -8.70
CA ILE A 70 -8.04 -17.68 -10.15
C ILE A 70 -8.55 -16.28 -10.48
N ASP A 71 -9.69 -15.90 -9.93
CA ASP A 71 -10.29 -14.58 -10.17
C ASP A 71 -9.45 -13.46 -9.56
N TYR A 72 -8.82 -13.71 -8.40
CA TYR A 72 -7.90 -12.78 -7.77
C TYR A 72 -6.70 -12.46 -8.68
N VAL A 73 -6.04 -13.49 -9.20
CA VAL A 73 -4.90 -13.31 -10.11
C VAL A 73 -5.34 -12.64 -11.42
N ALA A 74 -6.50 -13.01 -11.96
CA ALA A 74 -7.04 -12.39 -13.17
C ALA A 74 -7.29 -10.88 -12.97
N GLY A 75 -7.94 -10.50 -11.87
CA GLY A 75 -8.20 -9.09 -11.57
C GLY A 75 -6.91 -8.26 -11.37
N ILE A 76 -5.89 -8.83 -10.72
CA ILE A 76 -4.59 -8.16 -10.58
C ILE A 76 -3.85 -8.11 -11.92
N THR A 77 -4.01 -9.10 -12.79
CA THR A 77 -3.44 -9.06 -14.15
C THR A 77 -4.00 -7.88 -14.95
N GLU A 78 -5.31 -7.61 -14.87
CA GLU A 78 -5.90 -6.41 -15.47
C GLU A 78 -5.26 -5.12 -14.90
N SER A 79 -5.11 -5.05 -13.58
CA SER A 79 -4.48 -3.92 -12.90
C SER A 79 -3.01 -3.74 -13.28
N THR A 80 -2.29 -4.84 -13.53
CA THR A 80 -0.89 -4.83 -14.00
C THR A 80 -0.76 -4.17 -15.37
N MET A 81 -1.69 -4.42 -16.28
CA MET A 81 -1.69 -3.76 -17.59
C MET A 81 -1.94 -2.26 -17.47
N VAL A 82 -2.83 -1.85 -16.56
CA VAL A 82 -3.06 -0.43 -16.27
C VAL A 82 -1.81 0.21 -15.65
N ALA A 83 -1.19 -0.44 -14.67
CA ALA A 83 0.03 0.03 -14.03
C ALA A 83 1.16 0.25 -15.07
N LYS A 84 1.34 -0.70 -15.96
CA LYS A 84 2.30 -0.60 -17.08
C LYS A 84 2.04 0.62 -17.95
N ASN A 85 0.78 0.86 -18.31
CA ASN A 85 0.41 2.00 -19.15
C ASN A 85 0.59 3.35 -18.44
N LEU A 86 0.45 3.39 -17.12
CA LEU A 86 0.66 4.59 -16.31
C LEU A 86 2.11 4.79 -15.87
N GLY A 87 3.01 3.83 -16.15
CA GLY A 87 4.41 3.89 -15.69
C GLY A 87 4.57 3.63 -14.19
N ALA A 88 3.55 3.11 -13.51
CA ALA A 88 3.60 2.79 -12.08
C ALA A 88 4.59 1.64 -11.82
N SER A 89 5.30 1.71 -10.70
CA SER A 89 6.33 0.71 -10.36
C SER A 89 5.84 -0.42 -9.47
N PHE A 90 4.73 -0.21 -8.77
CA PHE A 90 4.15 -1.21 -7.88
C PHE A 90 2.61 -1.18 -7.87
N LEU A 91 2.05 -2.28 -7.39
CA LEU A 91 0.63 -2.40 -7.05
C LEU A 91 0.50 -2.81 -5.58
N VAL A 92 -0.33 -2.08 -4.85
CA VAL A 92 -0.80 -2.51 -3.52
C VAL A 92 -1.79 -3.65 -3.72
N ILE A 93 -1.59 -4.76 -3.04
CA ILE A 93 -2.49 -5.90 -3.06
C ILE A 93 -2.96 -6.26 -1.65
N HIS A 94 -4.24 -6.53 -1.51
CA HIS A 94 -4.86 -7.01 -0.28
C HIS A 94 -5.06 -8.53 -0.33
N ALA A 95 -5.26 -9.16 0.83
CA ALA A 95 -5.63 -10.58 0.90
C ALA A 95 -6.98 -10.88 0.22
N GLY A 96 -7.84 -9.87 0.09
CA GLY A 96 -9.09 -9.86 -0.63
C GLY A 96 -9.57 -8.43 -0.83
N GLU A 97 -10.54 -8.24 -1.71
CA GLU A 97 -11.15 -6.92 -1.93
C GLU A 97 -11.83 -6.41 -0.67
N LEU A 98 -11.65 -5.12 -0.42
CA LEU A 98 -12.30 -4.40 0.67
C LEU A 98 -13.47 -3.58 0.11
N GLY A 99 -14.55 -3.51 0.86
CA GLY A 99 -15.68 -2.65 0.58
C GLY A 99 -15.41 -1.18 0.92
N PRO A 100 -16.36 -0.30 0.63
CA PRO A 100 -16.18 1.16 0.76
C PRO A 100 -15.94 1.65 2.20
N ASN A 101 -16.26 0.84 3.20
CA ASN A 101 -16.00 1.13 4.60
C ASN A 101 -14.86 0.27 5.17
N GLY A 102 -14.05 -0.36 4.32
CA GLY A 102 -12.96 -1.22 4.73
C GLY A 102 -13.37 -2.65 5.13
N GLU A 103 -14.65 -3.01 4.99
CA GLU A 103 -15.14 -4.36 5.29
C GLU A 103 -14.58 -5.40 4.30
N VAL A 104 -14.32 -6.62 4.80
CA VAL A 104 -13.92 -7.76 3.98
C VAL A 104 -15.13 -8.26 3.20
N VAL A 105 -15.17 -8.04 1.88
CA VAL A 105 -16.33 -8.36 1.02
C VAL A 105 -16.26 -9.74 0.40
N HIS A 106 -15.07 -10.26 0.17
CA HIS A 106 -14.90 -11.58 -0.41
C HIS A 106 -14.65 -12.63 0.66
N LYS A 107 -15.22 -13.81 0.40
CA LYS A 107 -15.10 -14.96 1.30
C LYS A 107 -13.64 -15.34 1.49
N ILE A 108 -13.29 -15.61 2.75
CA ILE A 108 -11.99 -16.15 3.15
C ILE A 108 -12.19 -17.55 3.74
N SER A 109 -11.17 -18.39 3.68
CA SER A 109 -11.19 -19.67 4.38
C SER A 109 -11.12 -19.46 5.89
N THR A 110 -11.75 -20.30 6.68
CA THR A 110 -11.65 -20.29 8.14
C THR A 110 -10.45 -21.09 8.67
N ASN A 111 -9.77 -21.84 7.78
CA ASN A 111 -8.61 -22.66 8.16
C ASN A 111 -7.31 -21.92 7.81
N PRO A 112 -6.48 -21.56 8.81
CA PRO A 112 -5.23 -20.81 8.58
C PRO A 112 -4.26 -21.49 7.60
N SER A 113 -4.17 -22.83 7.61
CA SER A 113 -3.31 -23.56 6.66
C SER A 113 -3.79 -23.40 5.22
N ILE A 114 -5.10 -23.33 5.02
CA ILE A 114 -5.69 -23.09 3.69
C ILE A 114 -5.44 -21.65 3.24
N HIS A 115 -5.51 -20.68 4.15
CA HIS A 115 -5.13 -19.29 3.86
C HIS A 115 -3.72 -19.21 3.27
N TRP A 116 -2.77 -19.83 3.98
CA TRP A 116 -1.35 -19.84 3.57
C TRP A 116 -1.13 -20.48 2.21
N ILE A 117 -1.68 -21.68 2.01
CA ILE A 117 -1.52 -22.42 0.75
C ILE A 117 -2.14 -21.64 -0.41
N SER A 118 -3.31 -21.04 -0.20
CA SER A 118 -4.01 -20.28 -1.25
C SER A 118 -3.26 -18.99 -1.59
N ALA A 119 -2.86 -18.24 -0.57
CA ALA A 119 -2.08 -17.02 -0.76
C ALA A 119 -0.72 -17.28 -1.43
N TYR A 120 -0.01 -18.33 -1.01
CA TYR A 120 1.23 -18.76 -1.65
C TYR A 120 1.05 -19.06 -3.15
N LYS A 121 -0.02 -19.80 -3.50
CA LYS A 121 -0.34 -20.10 -4.91
C LYS A 121 -0.64 -18.85 -5.73
N ALA A 122 -1.38 -17.91 -5.16
CA ALA A 122 -1.70 -16.64 -5.82
C ALA A 122 -0.42 -15.81 -6.02
N LEU A 123 0.33 -15.57 -4.94
CA LEU A 123 1.54 -14.74 -4.97
C LEU A 123 2.64 -15.32 -5.87
N THR A 124 2.76 -16.66 -5.96
CA THR A 124 3.70 -17.30 -6.90
C THR A 124 3.32 -17.03 -8.36
N GLN A 125 2.03 -16.88 -8.69
CA GLN A 125 1.60 -16.48 -10.03
C GLN A 125 1.89 -15.00 -10.26
N LEU A 126 1.62 -14.14 -9.28
CA LEU A 126 1.95 -12.71 -9.35
C LEU A 126 3.45 -12.47 -9.46
N ALA A 127 4.30 -13.28 -8.81
CA ALA A 127 5.75 -13.19 -8.96
C ALA A 127 6.19 -13.32 -10.42
N LYS A 128 5.59 -14.25 -11.18
CA LYS A 128 5.87 -14.43 -12.62
C LYS A 128 5.41 -13.23 -13.45
N LEU A 129 4.22 -12.69 -13.14
CA LEU A 129 3.74 -11.47 -13.79
C LEU A 129 4.65 -10.29 -13.46
N GLY A 130 5.12 -10.17 -12.22
CA GLY A 130 6.06 -9.13 -11.81
C GLY A 130 7.38 -9.20 -12.59
N GLU A 131 7.90 -10.40 -12.79
CA GLU A 131 9.10 -10.63 -13.62
C GLU A 131 8.85 -10.23 -15.09
N GLU A 132 7.68 -10.55 -15.64
CA GLU A 132 7.32 -10.26 -17.03
C GLU A 132 7.12 -8.76 -17.29
N TYR A 133 6.45 -8.07 -16.36
CA TYR A 133 6.01 -6.68 -16.57
C TYR A 133 6.86 -5.63 -15.81
N GLY A 134 7.75 -6.06 -14.92
CA GLY A 134 8.56 -5.16 -14.09
C GLY A 134 7.75 -4.46 -12.99
N ILE A 135 6.66 -5.07 -12.52
CA ILE A 135 5.78 -4.51 -11.48
C ILE A 135 5.99 -5.26 -10.16
N THR A 136 6.17 -4.52 -9.07
CA THR A 136 6.23 -5.12 -7.72
C THR A 136 4.85 -5.17 -7.08
N TYR A 137 4.45 -6.33 -6.58
CA TYR A 137 3.22 -6.50 -5.80
C TYR A 137 3.55 -6.37 -4.31
N THR A 138 2.94 -5.38 -3.66
CA THR A 138 3.16 -5.10 -2.23
C THR A 138 1.94 -5.52 -1.43
N LEU A 139 2.05 -6.67 -0.74
CA LEU A 139 0.98 -7.24 0.08
C LEU A 139 0.80 -6.41 1.34
N GLU A 140 -0.34 -5.78 1.48
CA GLU A 140 -0.62 -4.91 2.61
C GLU A 140 -1.08 -5.68 3.84
N VAL A 141 -0.47 -5.34 4.98
CA VAL A 141 -0.81 -5.86 6.30
C VAL A 141 -1.72 -4.87 7.00
N LEU A 142 -2.98 -5.28 7.24
CA LEU A 142 -4.03 -4.39 7.75
C LEU A 142 -4.41 -4.73 9.19
N ASN A 143 -4.74 -3.72 10.00
CA ASN A 143 -5.23 -3.92 11.35
C ASN A 143 -6.67 -4.45 11.39
N THR A 144 -6.94 -5.35 12.32
CA THR A 144 -8.25 -5.94 12.55
C THR A 144 -8.99 -5.33 13.75
N LYS A 145 -8.29 -4.51 14.53
CA LYS A 145 -8.79 -3.96 15.79
C LYS A 145 -9.69 -2.73 15.58
N VAL A 146 -9.47 -1.98 14.51
CA VAL A 146 -10.18 -0.73 14.22
C VAL A 146 -10.81 -0.74 12.83
N ASP A 147 -9.98 -0.91 11.77
CA ASP A 147 -10.42 -0.60 10.41
C ASP A 147 -10.96 -1.79 9.63
N HIS A 148 -10.35 -2.98 9.78
CA HIS A 148 -10.64 -4.15 8.92
C HIS A 148 -10.94 -5.43 9.72
N PRO A 149 -11.99 -5.47 10.55
CA PRO A 149 -12.33 -6.66 11.35
C PRO A 149 -12.49 -7.91 10.47
N GLY A 150 -11.73 -8.97 10.82
CA GLY A 150 -11.76 -10.23 10.09
C GLY A 150 -10.78 -10.33 8.91
N TYR A 151 -9.96 -9.32 8.67
CA TYR A 151 -8.90 -9.40 7.67
C TYR A 151 -7.86 -10.47 8.08
N SER A 152 -7.38 -11.24 7.11
CA SER A 152 -6.65 -12.48 7.38
C SER A 152 -5.13 -12.32 7.45
N ILE A 153 -4.55 -11.29 6.83
CA ILE A 153 -3.10 -11.00 6.84
C ILE A 153 -2.88 -9.71 7.63
N ASN A 154 -2.90 -9.84 8.95
CA ASN A 154 -2.87 -8.72 9.88
C ASN A 154 -1.56 -8.64 10.70
N ASN A 155 -0.59 -9.49 10.42
CA ASN A 155 0.65 -9.58 11.19
C ASN A 155 1.86 -9.57 10.26
N ILE A 156 2.83 -8.69 10.55
CA ILE A 156 4.03 -8.48 9.73
C ILE A 156 4.86 -9.77 9.61
N GLU A 157 5.06 -10.50 10.70
CA GLU A 157 5.89 -11.73 10.67
C GLU A 157 5.27 -12.81 9.77
N ASN A 158 3.95 -12.97 9.80
CA ASN A 158 3.23 -13.90 8.94
C ASN A 158 3.29 -13.48 7.47
N ALA A 159 3.08 -12.19 7.18
CA ALA A 159 3.17 -11.68 5.81
C ALA A 159 4.59 -11.84 5.25
N VAL A 160 5.61 -11.52 6.03
CA VAL A 160 7.02 -11.73 5.66
C VAL A 160 7.32 -13.21 5.44
N GLY A 161 6.84 -14.11 6.32
CA GLY A 161 6.96 -15.55 6.12
C GLY A 161 6.43 -15.97 4.75
N LEU A 162 5.28 -15.46 4.35
CA LEU A 162 4.67 -15.76 3.07
C LEU A 162 5.48 -15.25 1.87
N VAL A 163 5.94 -13.99 1.89
CA VAL A 163 6.72 -13.44 0.77
C VAL A 163 8.11 -14.06 0.69
N LYS A 164 8.67 -14.50 1.81
CA LYS A 164 9.91 -15.27 1.86
C LYS A 164 9.81 -16.61 1.13
N GLU A 165 8.72 -17.35 1.35
CA GLU A 165 8.48 -18.62 0.69
C GLU A 165 8.20 -18.46 -0.82
N VAL A 166 7.64 -17.32 -1.24
CA VAL A 166 7.48 -16.97 -2.67
C VAL A 166 8.84 -16.69 -3.33
N ASP A 167 9.79 -16.17 -2.57
CA ASP A 167 11.19 -15.91 -2.95
C ASP A 167 11.33 -15.15 -4.28
N SER A 168 10.65 -14.01 -4.38
CA SER A 168 10.67 -13.17 -5.58
C SER A 168 10.96 -11.71 -5.23
N PRO A 169 11.78 -10.99 -6.01
CA PRO A 169 11.97 -9.56 -5.84
C PRO A 169 10.70 -8.75 -6.17
N TYR A 170 9.76 -9.34 -6.90
CA TYR A 170 8.51 -8.72 -7.33
C TYR A 170 7.33 -8.95 -6.39
N VAL A 171 7.52 -9.70 -5.30
CA VAL A 171 6.50 -9.88 -4.26
C VAL A 171 7.10 -9.48 -2.92
N LYS A 172 6.58 -8.40 -2.36
CA LYS A 172 7.05 -7.79 -1.11
C LYS A 172 5.85 -7.52 -0.21
N ILE A 173 6.09 -7.05 1.01
CA ILE A 173 5.03 -6.49 1.85
C ILE A 173 4.93 -4.97 1.64
N LEU A 174 3.73 -4.44 1.80
CA LEU A 174 3.52 -3.06 2.16
C LEU A 174 3.48 -2.98 3.68
N PHE A 175 4.38 -2.19 4.24
CA PHE A 175 4.45 -1.93 5.67
C PHE A 175 3.71 -0.61 5.95
N ASP A 176 2.45 -0.71 6.33
CA ASP A 176 1.70 0.45 6.77
C ASP A 176 1.97 0.70 8.26
N ILE A 177 2.57 1.85 8.56
CA ILE A 177 2.96 2.25 9.93
C ILE A 177 1.74 2.40 10.83
N TYR A 178 0.64 2.96 10.30
CA TYR A 178 -0.61 3.15 11.02
C TYR A 178 -1.25 1.80 11.40
N HIS A 179 -1.40 0.91 10.41
CA HIS A 179 -1.96 -0.41 10.65
C HIS A 179 -1.09 -1.24 11.58
N THR A 180 0.23 -1.22 11.40
CA THR A 180 1.18 -1.94 12.25
C THR A 180 1.13 -1.43 13.70
N GLN A 181 1.08 -0.11 13.91
CA GLN A 181 0.99 0.44 15.27
C GLN A 181 -0.27 -0.04 16.00
N ILE A 182 -1.41 -0.04 15.33
CA ILE A 182 -2.69 -0.47 15.92
C ILE A 182 -2.69 -1.98 16.21
N GLU A 183 -2.23 -2.80 15.27
CA GLU A 183 -2.32 -4.26 15.39
C GLU A 183 -1.25 -4.84 16.29
N GLU A 184 0.00 -4.44 16.13
CA GLU A 184 1.16 -5.09 16.78
C GLU A 184 1.96 -4.14 17.66
N GLY A 185 2.03 -2.84 17.29
CA GLY A 185 2.99 -1.91 17.85
C GLY A 185 4.43 -2.24 17.44
N ASN A 186 5.40 -1.75 18.23
CA ASN A 186 6.83 -2.09 18.06
C ASN A 186 7.38 -1.80 16.64
N VAL A 187 6.82 -0.79 15.98
CA VAL A 187 7.04 -0.43 14.57
C VAL A 187 8.51 -0.38 14.18
N VAL A 188 9.35 0.28 15.00
CA VAL A 188 10.78 0.47 14.69
C VAL A 188 11.55 -0.86 14.64
N GLU A 189 11.31 -1.75 15.59
CA GLU A 189 11.99 -3.06 15.61
C GLU A 189 11.51 -3.97 14.47
N LEU A 190 10.22 -3.89 14.11
CA LEU A 190 9.69 -4.61 12.94
C LEU A 190 10.31 -4.08 11.64
N LEU A 191 10.47 -2.76 11.49
CA LEU A 191 11.17 -2.15 10.35
C LEU A 191 12.62 -2.64 10.27
N ARG A 192 13.38 -2.60 11.39
CA ARG A 192 14.78 -3.10 11.43
C ARG A 192 14.88 -4.55 11.04
N LYS A 193 13.99 -5.40 11.56
CA LYS A 193 14.01 -6.86 11.34
C LYS A 193 13.64 -7.22 9.91
N TYR A 194 12.64 -6.53 9.33
CA TYR A 194 11.99 -6.98 8.11
C TYR A 194 12.19 -6.10 6.88
N HIS A 195 12.99 -5.01 6.97
CA HIS A 195 13.24 -4.09 5.86
C HIS A 195 13.60 -4.75 4.50
N PRO A 196 14.30 -5.92 4.41
CA PRO A 196 14.61 -6.51 3.12
C PRO A 196 13.37 -7.02 2.36
N TYR A 197 12.27 -7.22 3.07
CA TYR A 197 11.00 -7.72 2.51
C TYR A 197 9.98 -6.61 2.27
N ILE A 198 10.29 -5.37 2.65
CA ILE A 198 9.41 -4.22 2.47
C ILE A 198 9.62 -3.63 1.08
N GLY A 199 8.55 -3.62 0.27
CA GLY A 199 8.54 -2.99 -1.05
C GLY A 199 8.01 -1.57 -1.03
N HIS A 200 7.11 -1.26 -0.08
CA HIS A 200 6.49 0.04 0.07
C HIS A 200 6.13 0.33 1.54
N ILE A 201 6.08 1.60 1.90
CA ILE A 201 5.70 2.04 3.25
C ILE A 201 4.55 3.04 3.14
N HIS A 202 3.46 2.80 3.88
CA HIS A 202 2.43 3.80 4.11
C HIS A 202 2.59 4.49 5.46
N VAL A 203 2.18 5.76 5.49
CA VAL A 203 2.36 6.68 6.62
C VAL A 203 1.05 7.36 6.98
N ALA A 204 0.59 7.13 8.19
CA ALA A 204 -0.37 7.96 8.91
C ALA A 204 -0.14 7.86 10.42
N ASP A 205 -0.56 8.86 11.18
CA ASP A 205 -0.41 8.88 12.64
C ASP A 205 -1.59 8.21 13.36
N VAL A 206 -1.35 7.75 14.56
CA VAL A 206 -2.33 7.10 15.44
C VAL A 206 -2.54 7.99 16.68
N PRO A 207 -3.79 8.20 17.12
CA PRO A 207 -5.06 7.76 16.52
C PRO A 207 -5.52 8.66 15.36
N GLY A 208 -6.52 8.22 14.61
CA GLY A 208 -7.29 9.05 13.67
C GLY A 208 -6.80 9.02 12.22
N ARG A 209 -5.68 8.34 11.91
CA ARG A 209 -5.14 8.20 10.56
C ARG A 209 -4.86 9.55 9.88
N HIS A 210 -4.33 10.52 10.68
CA HIS A 210 -3.97 11.84 10.21
C HIS A 210 -2.48 11.93 9.81
N GLU A 211 -2.06 13.10 9.35
CA GLU A 211 -0.67 13.35 8.94
C GLU A 211 0.34 13.23 10.10
N PRO A 212 1.64 12.99 9.82
CA PRO A 212 2.70 12.88 10.82
C PRO A 212 2.73 13.99 11.86
N GLY A 213 2.86 13.61 13.14
CA GLY A 213 2.97 14.51 14.28
C GLY A 213 1.64 15.02 14.81
N THR A 214 0.53 14.37 14.45
CA THR A 214 -0.80 14.65 15.02
C THR A 214 -1.19 13.64 16.12
N GLY A 215 -0.41 12.58 16.28
CA GLY A 215 -0.68 11.49 17.21
C GLY A 215 0.55 11.06 18.02
N GLU A 216 0.66 9.75 18.28
CA GLU A 216 1.62 9.16 19.21
C GLU A 216 2.93 8.68 18.56
N LEU A 217 3.01 8.65 17.21
CA LEU A 217 4.17 8.10 16.52
C LEU A 217 5.30 9.14 16.36
N ASN A 218 6.53 8.70 16.61
CA ASN A 218 7.71 9.51 16.38
C ASN A 218 8.26 9.31 14.95
N PHE A 219 7.69 10.01 13.98
CA PHE A 219 8.08 9.88 12.57
C PHE A 219 9.51 10.32 12.28
N HIS A 220 10.08 11.23 13.05
CA HIS A 220 11.50 11.60 12.92
C HIS A 220 12.40 10.37 13.24
N PHE A 221 12.11 9.66 14.31
CA PHE A 221 12.84 8.44 14.68
C PHE A 221 12.58 7.29 13.71
N ILE A 222 11.36 7.16 13.19
CA ILE A 222 11.03 6.18 12.14
C ILE A 222 11.82 6.48 10.86
N ALA A 223 11.86 7.72 10.39
CA ALA A 223 12.62 8.13 9.21
C ALA A 223 14.14 7.91 9.41
N GLN A 224 14.66 8.18 10.62
CA GLN A 224 16.04 7.86 10.97
C GLN A 224 16.28 6.34 10.89
N THR A 225 15.40 5.52 11.43
CA THR A 225 15.49 4.05 11.36
C THR A 225 15.53 3.55 9.91
N LEU A 226 14.68 4.10 9.03
CA LEU A 226 14.69 3.74 7.61
C LEU A 226 16.03 4.09 6.93
N ARG A 227 16.66 5.20 7.32
CA ARG A 227 18.00 5.55 6.84
C ARG A 227 19.08 4.58 7.38
N GLU A 228 19.00 4.22 8.66
CA GLU A 228 19.93 3.26 9.32
C GLU A 228 19.91 1.90 8.62
N VAL A 229 18.73 1.41 8.22
CA VAL A 229 18.60 0.14 7.49
C VAL A 229 18.80 0.30 5.98
N SER A 230 19.16 1.49 5.50
CA SER A 230 19.37 1.79 4.07
C SER A 230 18.16 1.47 3.18
N TYR A 231 16.95 1.74 3.68
CA TYR A 231 15.73 1.54 2.89
C TYR A 231 15.73 2.41 1.63
N GLN A 232 15.52 1.79 0.46
CA GLN A 232 15.59 2.45 -0.86
C GLN A 232 14.21 2.61 -1.53
N GLY A 233 13.16 2.10 -0.90
CA GLY A 233 11.81 2.15 -1.46
C GLY A 233 11.14 3.51 -1.29
N LEU A 234 9.92 3.58 -1.80
CA LEU A 234 9.02 4.72 -1.66
C LEU A 234 8.37 4.77 -0.27
N VAL A 235 8.08 5.99 0.19
CA VAL A 235 7.27 6.24 1.39
C VAL A 235 6.05 7.06 0.95
N GLY A 236 4.86 6.52 1.14
CA GLY A 236 3.58 7.12 0.73
C GLY A 236 2.78 7.62 1.93
N MET A 237 2.24 8.84 1.85
CA MET A 237 1.27 9.31 2.82
C MET A 237 -0.14 8.85 2.43
N GLU A 238 -0.74 8.02 3.29
CA GLU A 238 -2.13 7.59 3.19
C GLU A 238 -2.88 8.03 4.46
N ALA A 239 -3.07 9.34 4.59
CA ALA A 239 -3.58 9.98 5.80
C ALA A 239 -4.68 11.00 5.47
N TYR A 240 -5.70 11.06 6.30
CA TYR A 240 -6.76 12.07 6.23
C TYR A 240 -6.29 13.34 6.96
N PRO A 241 -6.23 14.51 6.29
CA PRO A 241 -5.79 15.75 6.92
C PRO A 241 -6.61 16.10 8.17
N LEU A 242 -5.92 16.41 9.27
CA LEU A 242 -6.60 16.90 10.48
C LEU A 242 -7.19 18.31 10.28
N ALA A 243 -6.52 19.15 9.51
CA ALA A 243 -6.95 20.50 9.18
C ALA A 243 -7.12 20.70 7.68
N ASP A 244 -6.02 20.75 6.93
CA ASP A 244 -6.04 20.93 5.48
C ASP A 244 -4.97 20.10 4.78
N SER A 245 -5.23 19.77 3.52
CA SER A 245 -4.40 18.87 2.72
C SER A 245 -3.01 19.42 2.43
N HIS A 246 -2.84 20.74 2.28
CA HIS A 246 -1.53 21.34 2.02
C HIS A 246 -0.65 21.24 3.26
N HIS A 247 -1.19 21.57 4.44
CA HIS A 247 -0.49 21.43 5.71
C HIS A 247 -0.09 19.98 5.99
N ALA A 248 -0.99 19.02 5.73
CA ALA A 248 -0.69 17.60 5.87
C ALA A 248 0.50 17.15 5.01
N MET A 249 0.51 17.54 3.73
CA MET A 249 1.64 17.26 2.82
C MET A 249 2.95 17.88 3.29
N GLU A 250 2.95 19.11 3.82
CA GLU A 250 4.16 19.75 4.32
C GLU A 250 4.68 19.08 5.60
N ARG A 251 3.81 18.65 6.52
CA ARG A 251 4.21 17.87 7.70
C ARG A 251 4.83 16.52 7.31
N PHE A 252 4.22 15.83 6.36
CA PHE A 252 4.78 14.59 5.83
C PHE A 252 6.15 14.81 5.18
N ARG A 253 6.29 15.84 4.36
CA ARG A 253 7.57 16.25 3.76
C ARG A 253 8.64 16.52 4.83
N ALA A 254 8.30 17.29 5.85
CA ALA A 254 9.23 17.62 6.94
C ALA A 254 9.69 16.36 7.71
N ALA A 255 8.81 15.35 7.88
CA ALA A 255 9.15 14.13 8.58
C ALA A 255 10.14 13.23 7.82
N PHE A 256 10.11 13.23 6.46
CA PHE A 256 10.85 12.25 5.64
C PHE A 256 11.91 12.85 4.70
N LYS A 257 12.01 14.15 4.55
CA LYS A 257 12.94 14.82 3.61
C LYS A 257 14.32 15.17 4.18
N GLU A 258 14.48 15.17 5.50
CA GLU A 258 15.76 15.53 6.13
C GLU A 258 16.80 14.39 6.14
#